data_2b891bc2e234c7cd53804c06df6c9da4
#
_entry.id   2b891bc2e234c7cd53804c06df6c9da4
#
_cell.length_a   1.000
_cell.length_b   1.000
_cell.length_c   1.000
_cell.angle_alpha   90.00
_cell.angle_beta   90.00
_cell.angle_gamma   90.00
#
_symmetry.space_group_name_H-M   'P 1'
#
loop_
_entity.id
_entity.type
_entity.pdbx_description
1 polymer ?
#
loop_
_entity_poly.entity_id
_entity_poly.type
_entity_poly.pdbx_seq_one_letter_code
_entity_poly.pdbx_strand_id
1 'polypeptide(L)'
;MQLIGDRWSLLILRDAFRGVRRFDELAADLGIARNLLADRLQKLVDHGILVKQPYQQRPVRYEYRLSAKGIDLSPALVALMRWGDKHVLGESPPVVLVHDRCGTPLEQTLTCPQCAESVAPRAIK
;
A
#
# COMPACT_ATOMS: atom_id res chain seq x y z
N MET A 1 14.17 -2.27 5.15
CA MET A 1 13.50 -2.89 3.99
C MET A 1 12.79 -4.22 4.31
N GLN A 2 13.17 -4.91 5.35
CA GLN A 2 12.45 -6.11 5.80
C GLN A 2 11.00 -5.81 6.20
N LEU A 3 10.72 -4.58 6.60
CA LEU A 3 9.40 -4.14 7.04
C LEU A 3 8.34 -4.19 5.94
N ILE A 4 8.69 -3.74 4.74
CA ILE A 4 7.76 -3.62 3.62
C ILE A 4 8.12 -4.46 2.40
N GLY A 5 9.27 -5.14 2.43
CA GLY A 5 9.72 -5.98 1.33
C GLY A 5 8.98 -7.31 1.21
N ASP A 6 8.15 -7.63 2.17
CA ASP A 6 7.33 -8.83 2.19
C ASP A 6 6.12 -8.64 1.26
N ARG A 7 5.84 -9.67 0.47
CA ARG A 7 4.68 -9.70 -0.44
C ARG A 7 3.37 -9.31 0.25
N TRP A 8 3.10 -9.89 1.41
CA TRP A 8 1.83 -9.66 2.11
C TRP A 8 1.73 -8.24 2.67
N SER A 9 2.84 -7.69 3.16
CA SER A 9 2.86 -6.31 3.65
C SER A 9 2.54 -5.32 2.54
N LEU A 10 3.09 -5.52 1.34
CA LEU A 10 2.78 -4.67 0.19
C LEU A 10 1.30 -4.79 -0.22
N LEU A 11 0.75 -5.99 -0.22
CA LEU A 11 -0.66 -6.21 -0.57
C LEU A 11 -1.60 -5.61 0.48
N ILE A 12 -1.25 -5.70 1.75
CA ILE A 12 -2.02 -5.07 2.84
C ILE A 12 -2.03 -3.55 2.65
N LEU A 13 -0.87 -2.95 2.35
CA LEU A 13 -0.77 -1.51 2.13
C LEU A 13 -1.58 -1.08 0.89
N ARG A 14 -1.54 -1.86 -0.18
CA ARG A 14 -2.37 -1.62 -1.36
C ARG A 14 -3.84 -1.53 -0.98
N ASP A 15 -4.33 -2.50 -0.21
CA ASP A 15 -5.72 -2.52 0.22
C ASP A 15 -6.05 -1.38 1.18
N ALA A 16 -5.11 -1.02 2.06
CA ALA A 16 -5.29 0.11 2.96
C ALA A 16 -5.48 1.43 2.18
N PHE A 17 -4.71 1.64 1.11
CA PHE A 17 -4.89 2.81 0.24
C PHE A 17 -6.22 2.77 -0.51
N ARG A 18 -6.79 1.58 -0.75
CA ARG A 18 -8.10 1.42 -1.36
C ARG A 18 -9.25 1.58 -0.36
N GLY A 19 -8.95 1.82 0.90
CA GLY A 19 -9.94 2.00 1.95
C GLY A 19 -10.41 0.73 2.63
N VAL A 20 -9.75 -0.39 2.41
CA VAL A 20 -10.02 -1.65 3.13
C VAL A 20 -9.36 -1.56 4.49
N ARG A 21 -10.12 -1.59 5.57
CA ARG A 21 -9.64 -1.26 6.91
C ARG A 21 -9.85 -2.32 7.97
N ARG A 22 -10.78 -3.25 7.73
CA ARG A 22 -11.17 -4.24 8.73
C ARG A 22 -10.52 -5.58 8.47
N PHE A 23 -10.20 -6.29 9.54
CA PHE A 23 -9.50 -7.57 9.47
C PHE A 23 -10.18 -8.56 8.54
N ASP A 24 -11.48 -8.76 8.70
CA ASP A 24 -12.22 -9.74 7.90
C ASP A 24 -12.26 -9.36 6.41
N GLU A 25 -12.37 -8.08 6.11
CA GLU A 25 -12.34 -7.59 4.73
C GLU A 25 -10.96 -7.81 4.09
N LEU A 26 -9.89 -7.53 4.83
CA LEU A 26 -8.52 -7.78 4.39
C LEU A 26 -8.28 -9.26 4.15
N ALA A 27 -8.71 -10.10 5.08
CA ALA A 27 -8.55 -11.55 4.96
C ALA A 27 -9.27 -12.09 3.72
N ALA A 28 -10.50 -11.65 3.49
CA ALA A 28 -11.29 -12.07 2.34
C ALA A 28 -10.70 -11.58 1.02
N ASP A 29 -10.30 -10.31 0.96
CA ASP A 29 -9.80 -9.71 -0.27
C ASP A 29 -8.44 -10.28 -0.68
N LEU A 30 -7.57 -10.54 0.30
CA LEU A 30 -6.20 -11.02 0.03
C LEU A 30 -6.10 -12.55 -0.03
N GLY A 31 -7.10 -13.26 0.49
CA GLY A 31 -7.03 -14.73 0.58
C GLY A 31 -5.90 -15.21 1.48
N ILE A 32 -5.51 -14.41 2.45
CA ILE A 32 -4.41 -14.69 3.37
C ILE A 32 -4.91 -15.46 4.60
N ALA A 33 -4.10 -16.37 5.13
CA ALA A 33 -4.41 -17.04 6.38
C ALA A 33 -4.51 -16.03 7.52
N ARG A 34 -5.49 -16.20 8.41
CA ARG A 34 -5.80 -15.22 9.46
C ARG A 34 -4.65 -14.98 10.42
N ASN A 35 -3.92 -16.01 10.79
CA ASN A 35 -2.76 -15.86 11.70
C ASN A 35 -1.61 -15.10 11.04
N LEU A 36 -1.39 -15.30 9.76
CA LEU A 36 -0.37 -14.57 9.01
C LEU A 36 -0.78 -13.10 8.83
N LEU A 37 -2.05 -12.85 8.53
CA LEU A 37 -2.56 -11.48 8.44
C LEU A 37 -2.39 -10.74 9.78
N ALA A 38 -2.77 -11.39 10.88
CA ALA A 38 -2.63 -10.79 12.20
C ALA A 38 -1.17 -10.43 12.51
N ASP A 39 -0.23 -11.32 12.16
CA ASP A 39 1.20 -11.06 12.35
C ASP A 39 1.69 -9.86 11.53
N ARG A 40 1.31 -9.80 10.27
CA ARG A 40 1.73 -8.71 9.38
C ARG A 40 1.12 -7.37 9.77
N LEU A 41 -0.16 -7.37 10.14
CA LEU A 41 -0.82 -6.15 10.63
C LEU A 41 -0.15 -5.63 11.90
N GLN A 42 0.18 -6.54 12.82
CA GLN A 42 0.84 -6.16 14.07
C GLN A 42 2.21 -5.54 13.82
N LYS A 43 2.98 -6.09 12.89
CA LYS A 43 4.28 -5.52 12.51
C LYS A 43 4.13 -4.13 11.93
N LEU A 44 3.16 -3.91 11.07
CA LEU A 44 2.91 -2.59 10.48
C LEU A 44 2.46 -1.58 11.54
N VAL A 45 1.67 -2.01 12.51
CA VAL A 45 1.27 -1.17 13.64
C VAL A 45 2.49 -0.85 14.53
N ASP A 46 3.30 -1.85 14.85
CA ASP A 46 4.47 -1.66 15.71
C ASP A 46 5.48 -0.68 15.12
N HIS A 47 5.58 -0.64 13.80
CA HIS A 47 6.47 0.28 13.08
C HIS A 47 5.81 1.61 12.72
N GLY A 48 4.59 1.84 13.18
CA GLY A 48 3.91 3.12 12.99
C GLY A 48 3.39 3.38 11.59
N ILE A 49 3.27 2.37 10.75
CA ILE A 49 2.75 2.50 9.38
C ILE A 49 1.23 2.44 9.38
N LEU A 50 0.66 1.58 10.21
CA LEU A 50 -0.78 1.50 10.44
C LEU A 50 -1.10 1.90 11.86
N VAL A 51 -2.31 2.41 12.05
CA VAL A 51 -2.89 2.71 13.37
C VAL A 51 -4.09 1.82 13.56
N LYS A 52 -4.12 1.10 14.68
CA LYS A 52 -5.25 0.27 15.07
C LYS A 52 -6.22 1.12 15.90
N GLN A 53 -7.43 1.30 15.41
CA GLN A 53 -8.44 2.14 16.07
C GLN A 53 -9.73 1.36 16.30
N PRO A 54 -10.35 1.50 17.49
CA PRO A 54 -11.68 0.93 17.70
C PRO A 54 -12.72 1.69 16.89
N TYR A 55 -13.62 0.97 16.22
CA TYR A 55 -14.78 1.57 15.56
C TYR A 55 -16.09 1.14 16.19
N GLN A 56 -16.05 0.18 17.11
CA GLN A 56 -17.19 -0.34 17.84
C GLN A 56 -16.75 -0.67 19.27
N GLN A 57 -17.62 -0.39 20.26
CA GLN A 57 -17.27 -0.54 21.66
C GLN A 57 -17.77 -1.84 22.32
N ARG A 58 -18.88 -2.40 21.82
CA ARG A 58 -19.50 -3.60 22.41
C ARG A 58 -20.05 -4.55 21.34
N PRO A 59 -19.34 -5.66 21.02
CA PRO A 59 -17.97 -5.97 21.42
C PRO A 59 -16.97 -5.00 20.79
N VAL A 60 -15.80 -4.87 21.36
CA VAL A 60 -14.76 -4.00 20.82
C VAL A 60 -14.28 -4.57 19.48
N ARG A 61 -14.34 -3.76 18.44
CA ARG A 61 -13.86 -4.09 17.10
C ARG A 61 -12.94 -2.98 16.60
N TYR A 62 -11.93 -3.38 15.86
CA TYR A 62 -10.88 -2.47 15.40
C TYR A 62 -10.81 -2.39 13.90
N GLU A 63 -10.36 -1.26 13.42
CA GLU A 63 -9.96 -1.06 12.02
C GLU A 63 -8.51 -0.59 11.97
N TYR A 64 -7.88 -0.81 10.83
CA TYR A 64 -6.48 -0.44 10.59
C TYR A 64 -6.45 0.68 9.56
N ARG A 65 -5.86 1.80 9.94
CA ARG A 65 -5.76 2.99 9.09
C ARG A 65 -4.31 3.34 8.85
N LEU A 66 -4.03 3.94 7.70
CA LEU A 66 -2.69 4.44 7.41
C LEU A 66 -2.38 5.64 8.31
N SER A 67 -1.21 5.61 8.92
CA SER A 67 -0.63 6.77 9.60
C SER A 67 -0.06 7.75 8.56
N ALA A 68 0.38 8.93 8.99
CA ALA A 68 1.10 9.85 8.12
C ALA A 68 2.33 9.18 7.51
N LYS A 69 3.06 8.39 8.31
CA LYS A 69 4.22 7.62 7.85
C LYS A 69 3.81 6.58 6.78
N GLY A 70 2.67 5.93 6.97
CA GLY A 70 2.14 4.97 5.99
C GLY A 70 1.73 5.65 4.69
N ILE A 71 1.09 6.82 4.78
CA ILE A 71 0.67 7.58 3.61
C ILE A 71 1.87 8.00 2.76
N ASP A 72 2.99 8.32 3.39
CA ASP A 72 4.22 8.68 2.68
C ASP A 72 4.78 7.57 1.80
N LEU A 73 4.33 6.33 1.99
CA LEU A 73 4.73 5.21 1.13
C LEU A 73 3.99 5.19 -0.21
N SER A 74 2.98 6.03 -0.41
CA SER A 74 2.14 5.95 -1.61
C SER A 74 2.91 6.02 -2.92
N PRO A 75 3.89 6.92 -3.13
CA PRO A 75 4.62 6.94 -4.39
C PRO A 75 5.43 5.65 -4.62
N ALA A 76 6.05 5.12 -3.57
CA ALA A 76 6.81 3.87 -3.65
C ALA A 76 5.91 2.69 -3.98
N LEU A 77 4.74 2.63 -3.37
CA LEU A 77 3.76 1.57 -3.61
C LEU A 77 3.28 1.58 -5.07
N VAL A 78 2.91 2.76 -5.58
CA VAL A 78 2.48 2.91 -6.98
C VAL A 78 3.58 2.47 -7.93
N ALA A 79 4.82 2.88 -7.67
CA ALA A 79 5.97 2.52 -8.51
C ALA A 79 6.21 1.01 -8.53
N LEU A 80 6.17 0.37 -7.36
CA LEU A 80 6.37 -1.08 -7.25
C LEU A 80 5.26 -1.86 -7.93
N MET A 81 4.02 -1.43 -7.77
CA MET A 81 2.88 -2.09 -8.40
C MET A 81 2.94 -1.98 -9.90
N ARG A 82 3.26 -0.81 -10.43
CA ARG A 82 3.39 -0.61 -11.87
C ARG A 82 4.53 -1.42 -12.46
N TRP A 83 5.66 -1.47 -11.77
CA TRP A 83 6.78 -2.28 -12.20
C TRP A 83 6.40 -3.76 -12.24
N GLY A 84 5.72 -4.25 -11.20
CA GLY A 84 5.26 -5.62 -11.13
C GLY A 84 4.26 -5.98 -12.23
N ASP A 85 3.31 -5.08 -12.50
CA ASP A 85 2.31 -5.27 -13.55
C ASP A 85 2.98 -5.38 -14.92
N LYS A 86 3.96 -4.55 -15.17
CA LYS A 86 4.65 -4.50 -16.46
C LYS A 86 5.58 -5.69 -16.69
N HIS A 87 6.31 -6.11 -15.66
CA HIS A 87 7.42 -7.07 -15.82
C HIS A 87 7.17 -8.47 -15.27
N VAL A 88 6.23 -8.61 -14.34
CA VAL A 88 5.97 -9.88 -13.64
C VAL A 88 4.64 -10.49 -14.04
N LEU A 89 3.55 -9.73 -13.99
CA LEU A 89 2.22 -10.25 -14.29
C LEU A 89 1.94 -10.36 -15.80
N GLY A 90 2.51 -9.48 -16.60
CA GLY A 90 2.45 -9.55 -18.06
C GLY A 90 1.09 -9.32 -18.72
N GLU A 91 0.02 -9.48 -18.01
CA GLU A 91 -1.35 -9.30 -18.49
C GLU A 91 -2.06 -8.26 -17.62
N SER A 92 -3.37 -8.10 -17.83
CA SER A 92 -4.17 -7.12 -17.08
C SER A 92 -4.00 -7.32 -15.58
N PRO A 93 -3.51 -6.31 -14.85
CA PRO A 93 -3.34 -6.41 -13.42
C PRO A 93 -4.70 -6.50 -12.72
N PRO A 94 -4.83 -7.31 -11.64
CA PRO A 94 -6.10 -7.45 -10.91
C PRO A 94 -6.50 -6.19 -10.17
N VAL A 95 -5.53 -5.34 -9.82
CA VAL A 95 -5.75 -4.08 -9.11
C VAL A 95 -4.84 -3.01 -9.67
N VAL A 96 -5.42 -1.86 -10.00
CA VAL A 96 -4.69 -0.69 -10.47
C VAL A 96 -5.04 0.47 -9.56
N LEU A 97 -4.05 1.17 -9.03
CA LEU A 97 -4.28 2.36 -8.23
C LEU A 97 -4.56 3.55 -9.14
N VAL A 98 -5.66 4.23 -8.87
CA VAL A 98 -6.15 5.32 -9.71
C VAL A 98 -6.34 6.60 -8.89
N HIS A 99 -6.39 7.73 -9.59
CA HIS A 99 -6.76 8.99 -8.95
C HIS A 99 -8.23 8.95 -8.57
N ASP A 100 -8.54 9.18 -7.32
CA ASP A 100 -9.90 9.10 -6.77
C ASP A 100 -10.89 9.97 -7.56
N ARG A 101 -10.46 11.15 -7.95
CA ARG A 101 -11.32 12.14 -8.60
C ARG A 101 -11.66 11.79 -10.06
N CYS A 102 -10.71 11.30 -10.83
CA CYS A 102 -10.90 11.10 -12.29
C CYS A 102 -10.77 9.65 -12.75
N GLY A 103 -10.38 8.74 -11.87
CA GLY A 103 -10.24 7.32 -12.21
C GLY A 103 -9.05 6.97 -13.10
N THR A 104 -8.17 7.92 -13.37
CA THR A 104 -6.99 7.66 -14.21
C THR A 104 -5.95 6.87 -13.44
N PRO A 105 -5.37 5.81 -14.04
CA PRO A 105 -4.27 5.08 -13.41
C PRO A 105 -3.10 6.01 -13.06
N LEU A 106 -2.58 5.85 -11.85
CA LEU A 106 -1.50 6.69 -11.35
C LEU A 106 -0.16 6.29 -11.95
N GLU A 107 0.67 7.28 -12.21
CA GLU A 107 2.05 7.12 -12.65
C GLU A 107 2.98 7.79 -11.65
N GLN A 108 4.18 7.24 -11.50
CA GLN A 108 5.22 7.89 -10.71
C GLN A 108 6.18 8.64 -11.61
N THR A 109 6.64 9.79 -11.16
CA THR A 109 7.72 10.52 -11.79
C THR A 109 8.69 10.99 -10.72
N LEU A 110 9.97 11.07 -11.09
CA LEU A 110 10.98 11.66 -10.23
C LEU A 110 11.21 13.09 -10.71
N THR A 111 11.10 14.03 -9.81
CA THR A 111 11.29 15.45 -10.10
C THR A 111 12.48 15.98 -9.32
N CYS A 112 13.39 16.65 -10.01
CA CYS A 112 14.49 17.32 -9.32
C CYS A 112 13.96 18.56 -8.60
N PRO A 113 14.13 18.69 -7.28
CA PRO A 113 13.64 19.87 -6.57
C PRO A 113 14.38 21.16 -6.92
N GLN A 114 15.60 21.05 -7.45
CA GLN A 114 16.39 22.21 -7.87
C GLN A 114 15.99 22.72 -9.25
N CYS A 115 15.87 21.79 -10.22
CA CYS A 115 15.57 22.14 -11.62
C CYS A 115 14.09 22.14 -11.93
N ALA A 116 13.27 21.52 -11.10
CA ALA A 116 11.85 21.27 -11.31
C ALA A 116 11.54 20.44 -12.58
N GLU A 117 12.53 19.72 -13.08
CA GLU A 117 12.39 18.86 -14.26
C GLU A 117 12.17 17.40 -13.85
N SER A 118 11.46 16.66 -14.71
CA SER A 118 11.38 15.21 -14.58
C SER A 118 12.74 14.59 -14.85
N VAL A 119 13.15 13.64 -14.03
CA VAL A 119 14.49 13.03 -14.11
C VAL A 119 14.40 11.69 -14.84
N ALA A 120 15.11 11.58 -15.96
CA ALA A 120 15.23 10.32 -16.69
C ALA A 120 16.12 9.34 -15.89
N PRO A 121 15.89 7.99 -16.03
CA PRO A 121 16.70 7.02 -15.30
C PRO A 121 18.21 7.17 -15.47
N ARG A 122 18.65 7.57 -16.66
CA ARG A 122 20.09 7.78 -16.96
C ARG A 122 20.71 8.94 -16.19
N ALA A 123 19.89 9.85 -15.71
CA ALA A 123 20.34 11.04 -14.99
C ALA A 123 20.40 10.82 -13.47
N ILE A 124 20.08 9.65 -13.01
CA ILE A 124 20.18 9.29 -11.59
C ILE A 124 21.60 8.87 -11.29
N LYS A 125 22.15 9.46 -10.24
CA LYS A 125 23.55 9.22 -9.87
C LYS A 125 23.67 8.90 -8.39
#